data_7d0b848259dad8f00b33b58ef1da7000
#
_entry.id   7d0b848259dad8f00b33b58ef1da7000
#
_cell.length_a   1.000
_cell.length_b   1.000
_cell.length_c   1.000
_cell.angle_alpha   90.00
_cell.angle_beta   90.00
_cell.angle_gamma   90.00
#
_symmetry.space_group_name_H-M   'P 1'
#
loop_
_entity.id
_entity.type
_entity.pdbx_description
1 polymer ?
#
loop_
_entity_poly.entity_id
_entity_poly.type
_entity_poly.pdbx_seq_one_letter_code
_entity_poly.pdbx_strand_id
1 'polypeptide(L)'
;MGAIRAQKTAARNVGLGLLALLLTLTACTPSTPPPGGSSQATGSASASSAAAPSAAAPSATASVPGDTDETGPPQTGDKVISSKIALDWSWPGPGRPFKATHENPVPISPPPAAPLPTLAAIGAGQHPAETPPFDQLSFRFSGGFPSYDVVFVPELLADGSGLPVPLPGTGAILRVVFRGAQAHTADGTASTVKSAPAPNIGYKALTSYAPAGDFEGVLSYGIGVGRPMGTVTETKVRVYEVEKIEQGQHLYVVAIQLDSTQWK
;
A
#
# COMPACT_ATOMS: atom_id res chain seq x y z
N MET A 1 -40.32 -49.50 -6.22
CA MET A 1 -40.54 -49.90 -4.82
C MET A 1 -39.23 -49.71 -4.07
N GLY A 2 -39.25 -48.99 -2.94
CA GLY A 2 -38.10 -48.80 -2.02
C GLY A 2 -37.77 -47.33 -1.82
N ALA A 3 -38.30 -46.77 -1.00
CA ALA A 3 -38.40 -46.34 0.40
C ALA A 3 -37.53 -45.09 0.67
N ILE A 4 -38.23 -43.98 0.85
CA ILE A 4 -37.76 -42.68 1.36
C ILE A 4 -37.45 -42.85 2.86
N ARG A 5 -36.24 -42.45 3.30
CA ARG A 5 -35.94 -42.27 4.73
C ARG A 5 -35.66 -40.81 5.02
N ALA A 6 -36.62 -40.18 5.67
CA ALA A 6 -36.49 -38.90 6.34
C ALA A 6 -35.67 -39.07 7.62
N GLN A 7 -34.71 -38.19 7.87
CA GLN A 7 -34.09 -38.03 9.17
C GLN A 7 -34.41 -36.66 9.74
N LYS A 8 -34.89 -36.71 10.98
CA LYS A 8 -35.42 -35.66 11.80
C LYS A 8 -34.35 -34.74 12.37
N THR A 9 -34.70 -33.48 12.33
CA THR A 9 -34.18 -32.33 13.07
C THR A 9 -34.09 -32.57 14.59
N ALA A 10 -33.00 -32.21 15.22
CA ALA A 10 -32.91 -31.98 16.66
C ALA A 10 -32.41 -30.59 16.94
N ALA A 11 -33.32 -29.71 17.37
CA ALA A 11 -33.02 -28.42 17.96
C ALA A 11 -32.48 -28.63 19.38
N ARG A 12 -31.41 -27.95 19.72
CA ARG A 12 -30.95 -27.80 21.11
C ARG A 12 -30.81 -26.33 21.44
N ASN A 13 -31.77 -25.83 22.19
CA ASN A 13 -31.71 -24.59 22.96
C ASN A 13 -30.80 -24.79 24.17
N VAL A 14 -29.87 -23.89 24.42
CA VAL A 14 -29.22 -23.59 25.70
C VAL A 14 -28.64 -22.20 25.52
N GLY A 15 -28.87 -21.15 26.26
CA GLY A 15 -29.12 -20.93 27.64
C GLY A 15 -28.55 -19.57 27.89
N LEU A 16 -29.42 -18.65 28.24
CA LEU A 16 -29.16 -17.22 28.54
C LEU A 16 -28.34 -17.15 29.85
N GLY A 17 -27.10 -16.63 29.77
CA GLY A 17 -26.28 -16.32 30.93
C GLY A 17 -26.05 -14.81 31.02
N LEU A 18 -26.84 -14.13 31.85
CA LEU A 18 -26.69 -12.74 32.20
C LEU A 18 -25.61 -12.62 33.27
N LEU A 19 -24.46 -11.98 32.92
CA LEU A 19 -23.44 -11.63 33.90
C LEU A 19 -23.38 -10.09 33.99
N ALA A 20 -23.95 -9.58 35.07
CA ALA A 20 -23.87 -8.14 35.41
C ALA A 20 -22.49 -7.87 36.04
N LEU A 21 -21.71 -6.98 35.40
CA LEU A 21 -20.45 -6.48 35.95
C LEU A 21 -20.65 -5.07 36.48
N LEU A 22 -20.58 -4.92 37.82
CA LEU A 22 -20.62 -3.63 38.52
C LEU A 22 -19.33 -2.84 38.28
N LEU A 23 -19.47 -1.66 37.69
CA LEU A 23 -18.40 -0.66 37.57
C LEU A 23 -18.44 0.22 38.81
N THR A 24 -17.39 0.19 39.64
CA THR A 24 -17.14 1.13 40.74
C THR A 24 -16.39 2.36 40.15
N LEU A 25 -17.05 3.48 40.18
CA LEU A 25 -16.46 4.81 39.87
C LEU A 25 -15.69 5.30 41.10
N THR A 26 -14.38 5.43 40.99
CA THR A 26 -13.53 6.15 41.93
C THR A 26 -13.37 7.58 41.45
N ALA A 27 -13.98 8.52 42.17
CA ALA A 27 -13.86 9.95 41.93
C ALA A 27 -12.55 10.46 42.59
N CYS A 28 -11.65 11.03 41.79
CA CYS A 28 -10.53 11.84 42.30
C CYS A 28 -10.94 13.31 42.34
N THR A 29 -10.93 13.86 43.55
CA THR A 29 -11.15 15.28 43.83
C THR A 29 -9.91 16.13 43.48
N PRO A 30 -10.05 17.31 42.90
CA PRO A 30 -8.93 18.24 42.70
C PRO A 30 -8.63 19.03 43.98
N SER A 31 -7.36 19.01 44.38
CA SER A 31 -6.83 19.85 45.49
C SER A 31 -6.53 21.26 45.00
N THR A 32 -7.09 22.24 45.65
CA THR A 32 -6.87 23.68 45.49
C THR A 32 -5.55 24.09 46.17
N PRO A 33 -4.66 24.88 45.56
CA PRO A 33 -3.53 25.49 46.26
C PRO A 33 -3.92 26.84 46.90
N PRO A 34 -3.27 27.22 48.01
CA PRO A 34 -3.56 28.47 48.73
C PRO A 34 -2.90 29.71 48.08
N PRO A 35 -3.41 30.91 48.34
CA PRO A 35 -2.87 32.16 47.84
C PRO A 35 -1.77 32.71 48.75
N GLY A 36 -0.71 33.21 48.16
CA GLY A 36 0.28 33.95 48.94
C GLY A 36 1.46 34.47 48.15
N GLY A 37 1.60 35.80 48.08
CA GLY A 37 2.89 36.47 47.96
C GLY A 37 3.19 37.20 46.66
N SER A 38 2.83 38.49 46.62
CA SER A 38 3.37 39.50 45.70
C SER A 38 4.88 39.69 45.91
N SER A 39 5.64 39.78 44.83
CA SER A 39 6.85 40.60 44.73
C SER A 39 7.12 40.94 43.28
N GLN A 40 7.01 42.25 42.98
CA GLN A 40 7.44 42.88 41.74
C GLN A 40 8.95 42.77 41.59
N ALA A 41 9.40 42.36 40.41
CA ALA A 41 10.72 42.72 39.90
C ALA A 41 10.60 42.99 38.42
N THR A 42 10.75 44.25 38.07
CA THR A 42 10.91 44.77 36.70
C THR A 42 12.25 44.27 36.13
N GLY A 43 12.15 43.54 35.03
CA GLY A 43 13.28 43.16 34.22
C GLY A 43 12.87 43.07 32.77
N SER A 44 13.09 44.15 32.02
CA SER A 44 13.04 44.12 30.55
C SER A 44 14.08 43.13 30.03
N ALA A 45 13.65 42.03 29.48
CA ALA A 45 14.48 41.18 28.68
C ALA A 45 13.82 41.03 27.28
N SER A 46 14.50 41.60 26.30
CA SER A 46 14.20 41.44 24.88
C SER A 46 14.11 39.96 24.53
N ALA A 47 12.94 39.52 24.22
CA ALA A 47 12.73 38.19 23.63
C ALA A 47 13.30 38.19 22.21
N SER A 48 14.50 37.67 22.07
CA SER A 48 15.06 37.25 20.78
C SER A 48 14.18 36.07 20.28
N SER A 49 13.40 36.36 19.26
CA SER A 49 12.61 35.33 18.55
C SER A 49 13.58 34.40 17.89
N ALA A 50 13.85 33.26 18.52
CA ALA A 50 14.53 32.13 17.86
C ALA A 50 13.57 31.56 16.82
N ALA A 51 13.83 31.89 15.56
CA ALA A 51 13.20 31.21 14.45
C ALA A 51 13.52 29.71 14.56
N ALA A 52 12.49 28.89 14.70
CA ALA A 52 12.60 27.45 14.54
C ALA A 52 13.23 27.15 13.19
N PRO A 53 14.18 26.20 13.11
CA PRO A 53 14.70 25.76 11.83
C PRO A 53 13.54 25.12 11.07
N SER A 54 13.11 25.80 10.02
CA SER A 54 12.26 25.21 8.97
C SER A 54 13.08 24.06 8.41
N ALA A 55 12.68 22.84 8.72
CA ALA A 55 13.20 21.66 8.07
C ALA A 55 12.85 21.80 6.60
N ALA A 56 13.81 22.22 5.81
CA ALA A 56 13.73 22.15 4.37
C ALA A 56 13.54 20.68 4.00
N ALA A 57 12.35 20.34 3.56
CA ALA A 57 12.11 19.09 2.88
C ALA A 57 13.15 19.01 1.74
N PRO A 58 13.85 17.86 1.61
CA PRO A 58 14.74 17.68 0.48
C PRO A 58 13.89 17.76 -0.78
N SER A 59 14.05 18.82 -1.56
CA SER A 59 13.64 18.87 -2.95
C SER A 59 14.52 17.89 -3.70
N ALA A 60 14.24 16.62 -3.58
CA ALA A 60 14.68 15.65 -4.54
C ALA A 60 13.87 15.94 -5.81
N THR A 61 14.47 16.73 -6.69
CA THR A 61 14.12 16.68 -8.09
C THR A 61 14.60 15.33 -8.59
N ALA A 62 13.85 14.29 -8.24
CA ALA A 62 13.99 12.99 -8.85
C ALA A 62 13.64 13.23 -10.31
N SER A 63 14.64 13.17 -11.18
CA SER A 63 14.40 12.93 -12.59
C SER A 63 13.51 11.71 -12.65
N VAL A 64 12.25 11.89 -13.04
CA VAL A 64 11.36 10.78 -13.35
C VAL A 64 12.11 9.97 -14.37
N PRO A 65 12.50 8.71 -14.10
CA PRO A 65 13.06 7.89 -15.15
C PRO A 65 11.99 7.87 -16.23
N GLY A 66 12.38 8.24 -17.46
CA GLY A 66 11.46 8.27 -18.58
C GLY A 66 10.77 6.93 -18.68
N ASP A 67 9.53 6.96 -19.11
CA ASP A 67 8.61 5.87 -19.37
C ASP A 67 9.19 4.47 -19.14
N THR A 68 8.92 3.90 -17.97
CA THR A 68 9.44 2.58 -17.61
C THR A 68 8.55 1.52 -18.22
N ASP A 69 8.71 1.27 -19.52
CA ASP A 69 8.20 0.06 -20.13
C ASP A 69 8.96 -1.14 -19.56
N GLU A 70 8.41 -1.74 -18.52
CA GLU A 70 9.00 -2.91 -17.87
C GLU A 70 9.04 -4.12 -18.81
N THR A 71 8.29 -4.06 -19.91
CA THR A 71 8.20 -5.12 -20.93
C THR A 71 8.96 -4.78 -22.21
N GLY A 72 9.43 -3.54 -22.33
CA GLY A 72 10.18 -3.04 -23.49
C GLY A 72 11.58 -3.65 -23.61
N PRO A 73 12.23 -3.46 -24.76
CA PRO A 73 13.59 -3.93 -24.95
C PRO A 73 14.53 -3.26 -23.96
N PRO A 74 15.42 -4.04 -23.30
CA PRO A 74 16.36 -3.49 -22.32
C PRO A 74 17.32 -2.49 -23.00
N GLN A 75 17.76 -1.50 -22.23
CA GLN A 75 18.82 -0.58 -22.67
C GLN A 75 20.16 -1.31 -22.72
N THR A 76 21.16 -0.67 -23.34
CA THR A 76 22.50 -1.26 -23.43
C THR A 76 23.05 -1.61 -22.03
N GLY A 77 23.34 -2.88 -21.82
CA GLY A 77 23.82 -3.42 -20.53
C GLY A 77 22.72 -3.99 -19.64
N ASP A 78 21.46 -3.76 -19.97
CA ASP A 78 20.32 -4.34 -19.24
C ASP A 78 19.92 -5.68 -19.86
N LYS A 79 19.32 -6.55 -19.07
CA LYS A 79 18.88 -7.87 -19.50
C LYS A 79 17.58 -8.28 -18.82
N VAL A 80 16.56 -8.58 -19.61
CA VAL A 80 15.38 -9.31 -19.13
C VAL A 80 15.76 -10.80 -19.01
N ILE A 81 15.60 -11.34 -17.80
CA ILE A 81 15.86 -12.77 -17.50
C ILE A 81 14.61 -13.58 -17.77
N SER A 82 13.48 -13.14 -17.23
CA SER A 82 12.18 -13.76 -17.43
C SER A 82 11.06 -12.73 -17.37
N SER A 83 9.96 -13.01 -18.04
CA SER A 83 8.73 -12.23 -17.91
C SER A 83 7.51 -13.14 -18.05
N LYS A 84 6.47 -12.88 -17.29
CA LYS A 84 5.19 -13.60 -17.38
C LYS A 84 4.02 -12.72 -17.02
N ILE A 85 2.86 -13.02 -17.61
CA ILE A 85 1.57 -12.50 -17.18
C ILE A 85 1.13 -13.33 -15.97
N ALA A 86 1.08 -12.71 -14.79
CA ALA A 86 0.57 -13.34 -13.58
C ALA A 86 -0.96 -13.28 -13.51
N LEU A 87 -1.54 -12.16 -13.96
CA LEU A 87 -2.98 -11.94 -14.16
C LEU A 87 -3.18 -11.34 -15.53
N ASP A 88 -3.97 -11.96 -16.37
CA ASP A 88 -4.41 -11.34 -17.63
C ASP A 88 -5.61 -10.42 -17.40
N TRP A 89 -5.92 -9.58 -18.41
CA TRP A 89 -6.94 -8.53 -18.33
C TRP A 89 -8.24 -9.01 -17.69
N SER A 90 -8.42 -8.70 -16.41
CA SER A 90 -9.60 -9.06 -15.62
C SER A 90 -9.87 -8.01 -14.54
N TRP A 91 -11.03 -8.10 -13.93
CA TRP A 91 -11.42 -7.22 -12.83
C TRP A 91 -11.34 -7.96 -11.49
N PRO A 92 -10.33 -7.69 -10.64
CA PRO A 92 -10.23 -8.23 -9.30
C PRO A 92 -11.14 -7.44 -8.34
N GLY A 93 -12.46 -7.65 -8.47
CA GLY A 93 -13.48 -6.94 -7.71
C GLY A 93 -13.52 -7.28 -6.22
N PRO A 94 -14.34 -6.55 -5.43
CA PRO A 94 -14.51 -6.80 -4.01
C PRO A 94 -14.87 -8.26 -3.73
N GLY A 95 -14.17 -8.89 -2.78
CA GLY A 95 -14.37 -10.31 -2.44
C GLY A 95 -13.78 -11.31 -3.43
N ARG A 96 -13.12 -10.85 -4.50
CA ARG A 96 -12.44 -11.69 -5.50
C ARG A 96 -11.01 -11.20 -5.74
N PRO A 97 -10.12 -11.21 -4.73
CA PRO A 97 -8.75 -10.79 -4.91
C PRO A 97 -8.03 -11.74 -5.87
N PHE A 98 -7.23 -11.15 -6.75
CA PHE A 98 -6.18 -11.92 -7.41
C PHE A 98 -5.06 -12.16 -6.41
N LYS A 99 -4.49 -13.36 -6.41
CA LYS A 99 -3.38 -13.75 -5.53
C LYS A 99 -2.28 -14.40 -6.33
N ALA A 100 -1.05 -13.94 -6.12
CA ALA A 100 0.15 -14.60 -6.58
C ALA A 100 0.96 -15.08 -5.37
N THR A 101 1.36 -16.34 -5.39
CA THR A 101 2.17 -16.93 -4.32
C THR A 101 3.55 -17.22 -4.87
N HIS A 102 4.57 -16.71 -4.17
CA HIS A 102 5.97 -17.03 -4.40
C HIS A 102 6.55 -17.70 -3.17
N GLU A 103 7.39 -18.69 -3.40
CA GLU A 103 8.15 -19.30 -2.31
C GLU A 103 9.24 -18.31 -1.90
N ASN A 104 9.11 -17.77 -0.71
CA ASN A 104 10.21 -17.02 -0.11
C ASN A 104 11.22 -18.04 0.44
N PRO A 105 12.51 -17.88 0.13
CA PRO A 105 13.56 -18.79 0.61
C PRO A 105 13.71 -18.76 2.15
N VAL A 106 13.05 -17.81 2.81
CA VAL A 106 13.09 -17.63 4.26
C VAL A 106 11.68 -17.78 4.81
N PRO A 107 11.44 -18.71 5.75
CA PRO A 107 10.14 -18.82 6.42
C PRO A 107 9.77 -17.51 7.11
N ILE A 108 8.56 -17.04 6.85
CA ILE A 108 8.01 -15.89 7.56
C ILE A 108 7.56 -16.38 8.93
N SER A 109 8.36 -16.10 9.96
CA SER A 109 7.93 -16.21 11.35
C SER A 109 7.88 -14.81 11.96
N PRO A 110 6.94 -14.52 12.89
CA PRO A 110 6.88 -13.21 13.52
C PRO A 110 8.05 -12.99 14.53
N PRO A 111 8.88 -11.93 14.40
CA PRO A 111 9.04 -11.08 13.24
C PRO A 111 9.65 -11.83 12.05
N PRO A 112 9.32 -11.47 10.79
CA PRO A 112 9.86 -12.15 9.63
C PRO A 112 11.38 -12.06 9.58
N ALA A 113 12.02 -13.19 9.29
CA ALA A 113 13.48 -13.25 9.24
C ALA A 113 14.00 -12.58 7.96
N ALA A 114 15.03 -11.76 8.09
CA ALA A 114 15.76 -11.22 6.95
C ALA A 114 16.64 -12.31 6.29
N PRO A 115 16.99 -12.17 4.97
CA PRO A 115 16.58 -11.09 4.08
C PRO A 115 15.18 -11.32 3.47
N LEU A 116 14.39 -10.25 3.40
CA LEU A 116 13.12 -10.24 2.68
C LEU A 116 13.27 -9.54 1.33
N PRO A 117 12.43 -9.88 0.32
CA PRO A 117 12.22 -9.02 -0.82
C PRO A 117 12.02 -7.57 -0.39
N THR A 118 12.86 -6.69 -0.90
CA THR A 118 12.92 -5.30 -0.43
C THR A 118 12.58 -4.36 -1.58
N LEU A 119 11.56 -3.51 -1.39
CA LEU A 119 11.16 -2.54 -2.39
C LEU A 119 12.25 -1.47 -2.55
N ALA A 120 12.84 -1.40 -3.75
CA ALA A 120 13.93 -0.48 -4.07
C ALA A 120 13.47 0.74 -4.85
N ALA A 121 12.42 0.60 -5.67
CA ALA A 121 11.90 1.69 -6.48
C ALA A 121 10.44 1.44 -6.89
N ILE A 122 9.75 2.54 -7.21
CA ILE A 122 8.44 2.54 -7.85
C ILE A 122 8.57 3.29 -9.18
N GLY A 123 7.96 2.76 -10.24
CA GLY A 123 7.91 3.40 -11.55
C GLY A 123 6.48 3.62 -12.00
N ALA A 124 6.25 4.60 -12.88
CA ALA A 124 4.97 4.80 -13.54
C ALA A 124 5.18 5.07 -15.04
N GLY A 125 4.29 4.57 -15.88
CA GLY A 125 4.36 4.73 -17.34
C GLY A 125 2.98 4.74 -17.98
N GLN A 126 2.89 5.36 -19.17
CA GLN A 126 1.70 5.35 -20.02
C GLN A 126 1.99 4.64 -21.32
N HIS A 127 1.08 3.77 -21.73
CA HIS A 127 1.21 2.96 -22.95
C HIS A 127 -0.03 3.17 -23.85
N PRO A 128 -0.19 4.37 -24.45
CA PRO A 128 -1.37 4.73 -25.20
C PRO A 128 -1.45 4.05 -26.58
N ALA A 129 -0.32 3.53 -27.09
CA ALA A 129 -0.25 2.83 -28.38
C ALA A 129 -0.59 1.34 -28.30
N GLU A 130 -0.67 0.79 -27.08
CA GLU A 130 -0.97 -0.62 -26.83
C GLU A 130 -2.45 -0.95 -27.02
N THR A 131 -2.77 -2.26 -27.12
CA THR A 131 -4.15 -2.75 -27.27
C THR A 131 -4.45 -3.81 -26.20
N PRO A 132 -5.28 -3.47 -25.18
CA PRO A 132 -5.82 -2.15 -24.90
C PRO A 132 -4.74 -1.15 -24.46
N PRO A 133 -4.95 0.17 -24.63
CA PRO A 133 -4.07 1.17 -24.03
C PRO A 133 -4.14 1.07 -22.51
N PHE A 134 -3.01 1.27 -21.83
CA PHE A 134 -2.96 1.13 -20.37
C PHE A 134 -2.01 2.13 -19.72
N ASP A 135 -2.26 2.37 -18.43
CA ASP A 135 -1.33 3.04 -17.53
C ASP A 135 -0.73 2.01 -16.57
N GLN A 136 0.51 2.18 -16.17
CA GLN A 136 1.27 1.21 -15.37
C GLN A 136 1.84 1.84 -14.11
N LEU A 137 1.76 1.11 -12.99
CA LEU A 137 2.56 1.34 -11.79
C LEU A 137 3.38 0.08 -11.51
N SER A 138 4.70 0.22 -11.43
CA SER A 138 5.60 -0.90 -11.18
C SER A 138 6.26 -0.80 -9.81
N PHE A 139 6.35 -1.93 -9.12
CA PHE A 139 7.04 -2.11 -7.85
C PHE A 139 8.28 -2.96 -8.10
N ARG A 140 9.46 -2.39 -7.84
CA ARG A 140 10.76 -3.00 -8.16
C ARG A 140 11.44 -3.47 -6.89
N PHE A 141 11.52 -4.78 -6.72
CA PHE A 141 12.10 -5.42 -5.55
C PHE A 141 13.52 -5.91 -5.84
N SER A 142 14.35 -5.93 -4.82
CA SER A 142 15.58 -6.70 -4.73
C SER A 142 15.37 -7.94 -3.87
N GLY A 143 16.11 -9.02 -4.14
CA GLY A 143 16.10 -10.23 -3.31
C GLY A 143 15.05 -11.29 -3.65
N GLY A 144 14.08 -10.99 -4.53
CA GLY A 144 13.07 -11.94 -4.97
C GLY A 144 11.71 -11.33 -5.24
N PHE A 145 10.79 -12.12 -5.81
CA PHE A 145 9.38 -11.73 -5.88
C PHE A 145 8.70 -11.95 -4.53
N PRO A 146 7.99 -10.94 -3.98
CA PRO A 146 7.07 -11.16 -2.88
C PRO A 146 5.82 -11.88 -3.36
N SER A 147 5.13 -12.59 -2.46
CA SER A 147 3.73 -12.96 -2.70
C SER A 147 2.85 -11.72 -2.62
N TYR A 148 1.75 -11.66 -3.38
CA TYR A 148 0.90 -10.47 -3.34
C TYR A 148 -0.57 -10.75 -3.65
N ASP A 149 -1.43 -9.84 -3.14
CA ASP A 149 -2.86 -9.79 -3.42
C ASP A 149 -3.19 -8.46 -4.11
N VAL A 150 -4.09 -8.50 -5.11
CA VAL A 150 -4.59 -7.32 -5.82
C VAL A 150 -6.11 -7.35 -5.79
N VAL A 151 -6.76 -6.28 -5.32
CA VAL A 151 -8.22 -6.22 -5.19
C VAL A 151 -8.74 -4.79 -5.18
N PHE A 152 -9.86 -4.55 -5.85
CA PHE A 152 -10.60 -3.29 -5.70
C PHE A 152 -11.29 -3.24 -4.33
N VAL A 153 -11.12 -2.10 -3.64
CA VAL A 153 -11.70 -1.86 -2.32
C VAL A 153 -12.52 -0.56 -2.32
N PRO A 154 -13.55 -0.45 -1.48
CA PRO A 154 -14.33 0.78 -1.36
C PRO A 154 -13.54 1.92 -0.71
N GLU A 155 -12.58 1.58 0.15
CA GLU A 155 -11.77 2.52 0.91
C GLU A 155 -10.38 1.93 1.15
N LEU A 156 -9.34 2.77 1.10
CA LEU A 156 -8.00 2.38 1.52
C LEU A 156 -7.83 2.68 3.00
N LEU A 157 -7.53 1.66 3.77
CA LEU A 157 -7.25 1.78 5.20
C LEU A 157 -5.77 1.51 5.47
N ALA A 158 -5.19 2.27 6.38
CA ALA A 158 -3.84 2.03 6.88
C ALA A 158 -3.81 0.75 7.73
N ASP A 159 -2.89 -0.16 7.44
CA ASP A 159 -2.84 -1.51 8.02
C ASP A 159 -2.73 -1.50 9.56
N GLY A 160 -1.94 -0.58 10.14
CA GLY A 160 -1.74 -0.53 11.59
C GLY A 160 -2.87 0.15 12.35
N SER A 161 -3.34 1.32 11.86
CA SER A 161 -4.31 2.15 12.58
C SER A 161 -5.76 1.94 12.15
N GLY A 162 -5.99 1.35 10.97
CA GLY A 162 -7.32 1.27 10.37
C GLY A 162 -7.89 2.61 9.91
N LEU A 163 -7.10 3.69 9.94
CA LEU A 163 -7.55 5.00 9.50
C LEU A 163 -7.58 5.09 7.97
N PRO A 164 -8.53 5.84 7.38
CA PRO A 164 -8.58 6.07 5.95
C PRO A 164 -7.31 6.74 5.42
N VAL A 165 -6.78 6.20 4.32
CA VAL A 165 -5.67 6.80 3.55
C VAL A 165 -6.27 7.46 2.32
N PRO A 166 -6.21 8.81 2.22
CA PRO A 166 -6.85 9.51 1.12
C PRO A 166 -6.13 9.29 -0.21
N LEU A 167 -6.90 9.06 -1.26
CA LEU A 167 -6.49 9.08 -2.65
C LEU A 167 -7.38 10.09 -3.39
N PRO A 168 -7.08 11.40 -3.30
CA PRO A 168 -7.96 12.42 -3.83
C PRO A 168 -8.09 12.35 -5.35
N GLY A 169 -9.28 12.66 -5.86
CA GLY A 169 -9.54 12.72 -7.30
C GLY A 169 -9.62 11.37 -8.01
N THR A 170 -9.72 10.27 -7.26
CA THR A 170 -9.83 8.91 -7.83
C THR A 170 -11.28 8.42 -7.88
N GLY A 171 -11.61 7.61 -8.90
CA GLY A 171 -12.94 7.01 -9.07
C GLY A 171 -13.09 5.66 -8.38
N ALA A 172 -12.00 4.89 -8.30
CA ALA A 172 -11.94 3.59 -7.65
C ALA A 172 -10.57 3.38 -7.02
N ILE A 173 -10.46 2.46 -6.08
CA ILE A 173 -9.21 2.18 -5.37
C ILE A 173 -8.84 0.71 -5.57
N LEU A 174 -7.66 0.48 -6.11
CA LEU A 174 -7.04 -0.84 -6.19
C LEU A 174 -6.02 -0.97 -5.06
N ARG A 175 -6.26 -1.91 -4.15
CA ARG A 175 -5.30 -2.23 -3.08
C ARG A 175 -4.37 -3.34 -3.54
N VAL A 176 -3.08 -3.15 -3.32
CA VAL A 176 -2.02 -4.14 -3.53
C VAL A 176 -1.36 -4.41 -2.20
N VAL A 177 -1.27 -5.69 -1.81
CA VAL A 177 -0.63 -6.13 -0.56
C VAL A 177 0.47 -7.12 -0.91
N PHE A 178 1.69 -6.75 -0.64
CA PHE A 178 2.86 -7.64 -0.75
C PHE A 178 3.11 -8.32 0.59
N ARG A 179 3.41 -9.63 0.54
CA ARG A 179 3.68 -10.45 1.72
C ARG A 179 5.10 -11.03 1.64
N GLY A 180 5.78 -11.07 2.76
CA GLY A 180 7.19 -11.38 2.82
C GLY A 180 8.03 -10.31 2.12
N ALA A 181 7.67 -9.03 2.32
CA ALA A 181 8.34 -7.88 1.73
C ALA A 181 8.42 -6.71 2.71
N GLN A 182 9.35 -5.80 2.45
CA GLN A 182 9.53 -4.58 3.23
C GLN A 182 9.97 -3.42 2.33
N ALA A 183 9.78 -2.19 2.79
CA ALA A 183 10.26 -0.96 2.14
C ALA A 183 11.13 -0.10 3.08
N HIS A 184 11.62 -0.72 4.16
CA HIS A 184 12.51 -0.10 5.15
C HIS A 184 13.80 -0.91 5.31
N THR A 185 14.82 -0.31 5.86
CA THR A 185 16.09 -0.96 6.23
C THR A 185 15.86 -1.98 7.36
N ALA A 186 16.77 -2.93 7.54
CA ALA A 186 16.63 -3.99 8.54
C ALA A 186 16.47 -3.47 9.98
N ASP A 187 16.97 -2.28 10.27
CA ASP A 187 16.81 -1.58 11.56
C ASP A 187 15.54 -0.72 11.64
N GLY A 188 14.73 -0.68 10.58
CA GLY A 188 13.48 0.10 10.53
C GLY A 188 13.66 1.62 10.48
N THR A 189 14.89 2.13 10.35
CA THR A 189 15.16 3.56 10.52
C THR A 189 15.02 4.38 9.24
N ALA A 190 15.10 3.76 8.07
CA ALA A 190 15.06 4.45 6.78
C ALA A 190 14.30 3.68 5.72
N SER A 191 13.72 4.42 4.76
CA SER A 191 13.12 3.82 3.56
C SER A 191 14.19 3.26 2.63
N THR A 192 13.91 2.11 2.04
CA THR A 192 14.73 1.51 0.98
C THR A 192 14.36 1.97 -0.41
N VAL A 193 13.22 2.65 -0.57
CA VAL A 193 12.75 3.19 -1.85
C VAL A 193 13.62 4.39 -2.25
N LYS A 194 14.47 4.19 -3.24
CA LYS A 194 15.43 5.20 -3.73
C LYS A 194 14.83 6.13 -4.77
N SER A 195 13.84 5.67 -5.50
CA SER A 195 13.13 6.47 -6.50
C SER A 195 11.65 6.08 -6.57
N ALA A 196 10.80 7.08 -6.72
CA ALA A 196 9.36 6.91 -6.89
C ALA A 196 8.80 8.14 -7.62
N PRO A 197 7.74 7.99 -8.42
CA PRO A 197 7.04 9.13 -9.01
C PRO A 197 6.34 9.94 -7.92
N ALA A 198 5.93 11.18 -8.23
CA ALA A 198 5.07 11.95 -7.34
C ALA A 198 3.77 11.17 -7.05
N PRO A 199 3.24 11.20 -5.81
CA PRO A 199 2.03 10.45 -5.46
C PRO A 199 0.81 10.75 -6.33
N ASN A 200 0.68 11.98 -6.80
CA ASN A 200 -0.33 12.40 -7.79
C ASN A 200 0.24 12.24 -9.19
N ILE A 201 -0.06 11.12 -9.82
CA ILE A 201 0.45 10.78 -11.16
C ILE A 201 -0.35 11.50 -12.24
N GLY A 202 -1.69 11.48 -12.16
CA GLY A 202 -2.57 12.22 -13.05
C GLY A 202 -2.75 11.62 -14.44
N TYR A 203 -2.42 10.35 -14.66
CA TYR A 203 -2.70 9.64 -15.91
C TYR A 203 -4.21 9.35 -16.07
N LYS A 204 -4.62 8.76 -17.17
CA LYS A 204 -6.04 8.49 -17.44
C LYS A 204 -6.62 7.47 -16.47
N ALA A 205 -6.02 6.28 -16.41
CA ALA A 205 -6.45 5.21 -15.51
C ALA A 205 -5.69 5.23 -14.18
N LEU A 206 -4.41 5.62 -14.18
CA LEU A 206 -3.57 5.71 -12.98
C LEU A 206 -3.53 7.17 -12.50
N THR A 207 -4.31 7.52 -11.49
CA THR A 207 -4.40 8.91 -11.01
C THR A 207 -3.45 9.24 -9.88
N SER A 208 -3.24 8.27 -8.98
CA SER A 208 -2.43 8.48 -7.78
C SER A 208 -2.01 7.14 -7.17
N TYR A 209 -1.14 7.18 -6.17
CA TYR A 209 -0.88 6.04 -5.30
C TYR A 209 -0.50 6.52 -3.90
N ALA A 210 -0.67 5.67 -2.89
CA ALA A 210 -0.26 5.95 -1.52
C ALA A 210 0.16 4.66 -0.81
N PRO A 211 1.19 4.71 0.08
CA PRO A 211 1.48 3.61 0.99
C PRO A 211 0.36 3.48 2.03
N ALA A 212 0.01 2.26 2.40
CA ALA A 212 -1.00 1.97 3.42
C ALA A 212 -0.44 1.20 4.62
N GLY A 213 0.73 0.57 4.48
CA GLY A 213 1.42 -0.12 5.57
C GLY A 213 2.76 -0.69 5.13
N ASP A 214 3.69 -0.80 6.10
CA ASP A 214 4.98 -1.47 5.95
C ASP A 214 5.41 -1.98 7.33
N PHE A 215 4.93 -3.17 7.68
CA PHE A 215 5.15 -3.75 9.00
C PHE A 215 5.11 -5.28 8.98
N GLU A 216 5.96 -5.94 9.74
CA GLU A 216 6.02 -7.41 9.90
C GLU A 216 6.04 -8.19 8.57
N GLY A 217 6.76 -7.67 7.57
CA GLY A 217 6.85 -8.30 6.25
C GLY A 217 5.59 -8.17 5.40
N VAL A 218 4.69 -7.26 5.75
CA VAL A 218 3.53 -6.88 4.95
C VAL A 218 3.69 -5.45 4.49
N LEU A 219 3.68 -5.26 3.18
CA LEU A 219 3.81 -3.97 2.53
C LEU A 219 2.57 -3.70 1.69
N SER A 220 1.85 -2.62 1.97
CA SER A 220 0.57 -2.30 1.33
C SER A 220 0.59 -0.96 0.62
N TYR A 221 -0.06 -0.92 -0.55
CA TYR A 221 -0.29 0.29 -1.32
C TYR A 221 -1.72 0.37 -1.81
N GLY A 222 -2.25 1.59 -1.90
CA GLY A 222 -3.43 1.91 -2.68
C GLY A 222 -3.05 2.59 -3.99
N ILE A 223 -3.73 2.22 -5.05
CA ILE A 223 -3.62 2.81 -6.39
C ILE A 223 -4.95 3.47 -6.71
N GLY A 224 -4.93 4.76 -6.98
CA GLY A 224 -6.08 5.51 -7.43
C GLY A 224 -6.36 5.23 -8.90
N VAL A 225 -7.57 4.75 -9.20
CA VAL A 225 -7.96 4.32 -10.54
C VAL A 225 -9.04 5.22 -11.09
N GLY A 226 -8.74 5.86 -12.22
CA GLY A 226 -9.65 6.75 -12.93
C GLY A 226 -10.09 7.97 -12.10
N ARG A 227 -10.90 8.81 -12.71
CA ARG A 227 -11.50 9.99 -12.06
C ARG A 227 -12.90 9.66 -11.55
N PRO A 228 -13.43 10.40 -10.56
CA PRO A 228 -14.82 10.24 -10.14
C PRO A 228 -15.76 10.40 -11.34
N MET A 229 -16.53 9.37 -11.60
CA MET A 229 -17.55 9.34 -12.64
C MET A 229 -18.86 8.89 -12.00
N GLY A 230 -20.00 9.33 -12.52
CA GLY A 230 -21.31 8.98 -11.99
C GLY A 230 -21.65 7.47 -12.05
N THR A 231 -20.91 6.71 -12.84
CA THR A 231 -20.98 5.25 -12.91
C THR A 231 -19.57 4.69 -12.67
N VAL A 232 -19.41 3.85 -11.64
CA VAL A 232 -18.19 3.11 -11.42
C VAL A 232 -18.12 2.00 -12.48
N THR A 233 -17.17 2.10 -13.37
CA THR A 233 -16.90 1.06 -14.36
C THR A 233 -15.82 0.11 -13.85
N GLU A 234 -15.97 -1.18 -14.12
CA GLU A 234 -15.01 -2.20 -13.78
C GLU A 234 -13.75 -2.02 -14.64
N THR A 235 -12.70 -1.42 -14.07
CA THR A 235 -11.42 -1.28 -14.76
C THR A 235 -10.70 -2.62 -14.75
N LYS A 236 -10.34 -3.11 -15.93
CA LYS A 236 -9.53 -4.32 -16.04
C LYS A 236 -8.10 -4.04 -15.63
N VAL A 237 -7.52 -5.02 -14.97
CA VAL A 237 -6.15 -5.01 -14.48
C VAL A 237 -5.41 -6.17 -15.12
N ARG A 238 -4.17 -5.95 -15.52
CA ARG A 238 -3.20 -6.98 -15.87
C ARG A 238 -2.01 -6.85 -14.94
N VAL A 239 -1.44 -7.98 -14.53
CA VAL A 239 -0.23 -7.98 -13.69
C VAL A 239 0.86 -8.74 -14.43
N TYR A 240 1.97 -8.06 -14.62
CA TYR A 240 3.20 -8.61 -15.16
C TYR A 240 4.24 -8.79 -14.06
N GLU A 241 4.93 -9.92 -14.13
CA GLU A 241 6.15 -10.14 -13.36
C GLU A 241 7.34 -10.17 -14.32
N VAL A 242 8.34 -9.36 -14.03
CA VAL A 242 9.56 -9.27 -14.83
C VAL A 242 10.78 -9.41 -13.93
N GLU A 243 11.62 -10.39 -14.22
CA GLU A 243 12.93 -10.52 -13.61
C GLU A 243 13.97 -9.98 -14.58
N LYS A 244 14.77 -9.00 -14.13
CA LYS A 244 15.74 -8.32 -14.99
C LYS A 244 16.97 -7.85 -14.26
N ILE A 245 18.04 -7.64 -15.02
CA ILE A 245 19.20 -6.85 -14.59
C ILE A 245 19.09 -5.49 -15.27
N GLU A 246 19.09 -4.43 -14.47
CA GLU A 246 19.04 -3.04 -14.93
C GLU A 246 20.12 -2.25 -14.19
N GLN A 247 21.01 -1.61 -14.93
CA GLN A 247 22.14 -0.86 -14.37
C GLN A 247 22.98 -1.69 -13.37
N GLY A 248 23.12 -3.00 -13.64
CA GLY A 248 23.86 -3.92 -12.78
C GLY A 248 23.09 -4.38 -11.53
N GLN A 249 21.86 -3.94 -11.33
CA GLN A 249 20.99 -4.38 -10.23
C GLN A 249 20.06 -5.51 -10.69
N HIS A 250 19.95 -6.57 -9.90
CA HIS A 250 18.99 -7.65 -10.13
C HIS A 250 17.66 -7.25 -9.52
N LEU A 251 16.66 -7.05 -10.35
CA LEU A 251 15.34 -6.57 -9.98
C LEU A 251 14.25 -7.59 -10.31
N TYR A 252 13.28 -7.67 -9.41
CA TYR A 252 12.06 -8.44 -9.51
C TYR A 252 10.89 -7.46 -9.52
N VAL A 253 10.25 -7.29 -10.67
CA VAL A 253 9.28 -6.24 -10.90
C VAL A 253 7.87 -6.81 -10.93
N VAL A 254 6.98 -6.26 -10.12
CA VAL A 254 5.54 -6.47 -10.19
C VAL A 254 4.92 -5.23 -10.81
N ALA A 255 4.50 -5.31 -12.07
CA ALA A 255 3.91 -4.23 -12.83
C ALA A 255 2.40 -4.37 -12.87
N ILE A 256 1.69 -3.40 -12.30
CA ILE A 256 0.23 -3.32 -12.29
C ILE A 256 -0.20 -2.43 -13.44
N GLN A 257 -0.89 -2.99 -14.43
CA GLN A 257 -1.36 -2.30 -15.62
C GLN A 257 -2.88 -2.12 -15.53
N LEU A 258 -3.34 -0.91 -15.78
CA LEU A 258 -4.75 -0.50 -15.71
C LEU A 258 -5.23 -0.17 -17.12
N ASP A 259 -6.25 -0.87 -17.60
CA ASP A 259 -6.89 -0.59 -18.88
C ASP A 259 -7.42 0.85 -18.89
N SER A 260 -6.87 1.70 -19.76
CA SER A 260 -7.23 3.11 -19.87
C SER A 260 -8.29 3.41 -20.92
N THR A 261 -8.81 2.39 -21.62
CA THR A 261 -9.78 2.52 -22.72
C THR A 261 -11.01 3.34 -22.34
N GLN A 262 -11.56 3.10 -21.16
CA GLN A 262 -12.77 3.76 -20.67
C GLN A 262 -12.53 5.14 -20.04
N TRP A 263 -11.28 5.50 -19.77
CA TRP A 263 -10.91 6.74 -19.12
C TRP A 263 -10.50 7.80 -20.17
N LYS A 264 -11.18 8.95 -20.17
CA LYS A 264 -10.98 10.06 -21.12
C LYS A 264 -10.16 11.21 -20.54
#